data_a92f0cf7d3b5c0cc201427f3c60cb5bc
#
_entry.id   a92f0cf7d3b5c0cc201427f3c60cb5bc
#
_cell.length_a   1.000
_cell.length_b   1.000
_cell.length_c   1.000
_cell.angle_alpha   90.00
_cell.angle_beta   90.00
_cell.angle_gamma   90.00
#
_symmetry.space_group_name_H-M   'P 1'
#
loop_
_entity.id
_entity.type
_entity.pdbx_description
1 polymer ?
#
loop_
_entity_poly.entity_id
_entity_poly.type
_entity_poly.pdbx_seq_one_letter_code
_entity_poly.pdbx_strand_id
1 'polypeptide(L)'
;MPANMNQHLIACTVLALSLAASDGAQTNEFLQVQRGELPIIITAPHGGSLAIPGVPKRVGPEGELKSGKFVTGQDTRTFELATATAKRVEELTGKQPYLVAMKAHRQFVDPNRPEKEAVEHPNAQVVHAAFHGQVREFVDELRKKFPQGALLLDIHGQAASTNTIFRGTQNGTTVMKMVEKHGAVALTGEQSILGYLAAKGIKVEPPNTPPGTPPETKAFGGGWIVRSYGSHTTNGVDAIQLEFGGAFRTDAGKREETAKFLAEAIKAYTEKYLAPK
;
A
#
# COMPACT_ATOMS: atom_id res chain seq x y z
N MET A 1 -10.60 -86.83 -15.04
CA MET A 1 -9.90 -85.99 -14.05
C MET A 1 -9.48 -84.71 -14.73
N PRO A 2 -10.09 -83.62 -14.46
CA PRO A 2 -9.52 -82.29 -14.90
C PRO A 2 -9.02 -81.55 -13.68
N ALA A 3 -7.87 -80.89 -13.92
CA ALA A 3 -7.13 -80.07 -12.98
C ALA A 3 -7.77 -78.76 -12.71
N ASN A 4 -7.85 -78.35 -11.44
CA ASN A 4 -8.22 -77.01 -10.96
C ASN A 4 -7.12 -76.03 -11.26
N MET A 5 -7.45 -74.96 -11.98
CA MET A 5 -6.60 -73.78 -12.16
C MET A 5 -7.15 -72.67 -11.28
N ASN A 6 -6.46 -72.42 -10.15
CA ASN A 6 -6.70 -71.27 -9.29
C ASN A 6 -6.17 -69.97 -10.00
N GLN A 7 -7.09 -69.09 -10.36
CA GLN A 7 -6.73 -67.71 -10.75
C GLN A 7 -6.69 -66.83 -9.51
N HIS A 8 -5.47 -66.44 -9.11
CA HIS A 8 -5.28 -65.37 -8.14
C HIS A 8 -5.52 -64.00 -8.81
N LEU A 9 -6.66 -63.40 -8.45
CA LEU A 9 -6.87 -61.95 -8.77
C LEU A 9 -5.97 -61.13 -7.84
N ILE A 10 -4.97 -60.46 -8.41
CA ILE A 10 -4.19 -59.42 -7.72
C ILE A 10 -4.97 -58.11 -7.87
N ALA A 11 -5.60 -57.67 -6.80
CA ALA A 11 -6.21 -56.35 -6.72
C ALA A 11 -5.11 -55.28 -6.56
N CYS A 12 -4.80 -54.55 -7.64
CA CYS A 12 -3.96 -53.35 -7.55
C CYS A 12 -4.79 -52.23 -6.94
N THR A 13 -4.57 -51.95 -5.67
CA THR A 13 -5.12 -50.77 -5.01
C THR A 13 -4.29 -49.55 -5.46
N VAL A 14 -4.82 -48.75 -6.35
CA VAL A 14 -4.22 -47.46 -6.73
C VAL A 14 -4.49 -46.49 -5.58
N LEU A 15 -3.46 -46.22 -4.79
CA LEU A 15 -3.48 -45.20 -3.76
C LEU A 15 -3.39 -43.81 -4.49
N ALA A 16 -4.51 -43.16 -4.66
CA ALA A 16 -4.54 -41.78 -5.13
C ALA A 16 -4.02 -40.88 -4.02
N LEU A 17 -2.73 -40.51 -4.09
CA LEU A 17 -2.20 -39.39 -3.31
C LEU A 17 -2.86 -38.10 -3.83
N SER A 18 -3.84 -37.59 -3.11
CA SER A 18 -4.29 -36.24 -3.25
C SER A 18 -3.16 -35.30 -2.76
N LEU A 19 -2.40 -34.74 -3.69
CA LEU A 19 -1.60 -33.55 -3.39
C LEU A 19 -2.60 -32.44 -3.06
N ALA A 20 -2.84 -32.22 -1.77
CA ALA A 20 -3.37 -30.96 -1.30
C ALA A 20 -2.31 -29.90 -1.67
N ALA A 21 -2.60 -29.11 -2.69
CA ALA A 21 -1.84 -27.90 -2.95
C ALA A 21 -1.98 -27.03 -1.70
N SER A 22 -0.93 -26.98 -0.91
CA SER A 22 -0.81 -25.98 0.14
C SER A 22 -0.74 -24.65 -0.58
N ASP A 23 -1.79 -23.84 -0.50
CA ASP A 23 -1.78 -22.40 -0.79
C ASP A 23 -0.85 -21.69 0.21
N GLY A 24 0.41 -22.05 0.18
CA GLY A 24 1.52 -21.34 0.78
C GLY A 24 1.90 -20.22 -0.18
N ALA A 25 1.21 -19.09 -0.08
CA ALA A 25 1.78 -17.84 -0.58
C ALA A 25 3.18 -17.75 0.01
N GLN A 26 4.21 -17.88 -0.83
CA GLN A 26 5.60 -17.78 -0.43
C GLN A 26 5.79 -16.37 0.09
N THR A 27 5.69 -16.16 1.41
CA THR A 27 5.84 -14.85 2.04
C THR A 27 7.23 -14.36 1.72
N ASN A 28 7.33 -13.40 0.82
CA ASN A 28 8.60 -12.80 0.47
C ASN A 28 9.18 -12.13 1.74
N GLU A 29 10.36 -12.55 2.18
CA GLU A 29 11.02 -12.05 3.40
C GLU A 29 11.20 -10.52 3.41
N PHE A 30 11.21 -9.90 2.21
CA PHE A 30 11.33 -8.46 2.02
C PHE A 30 10.00 -7.70 2.12
N LEU A 31 8.90 -8.37 2.40
CA LEU A 31 7.59 -7.76 2.59
C LEU A 31 7.02 -8.06 3.97
N GLN A 32 6.26 -7.13 4.49
CA GLN A 32 5.24 -7.40 5.49
C GLN A 32 3.88 -7.33 4.80
N VAL A 33 3.14 -8.42 4.86
CA VAL A 33 1.83 -8.55 4.24
C VAL A 33 0.82 -8.93 5.30
N GLN A 34 -0.33 -8.25 5.30
CA GLN A 34 -1.48 -8.56 6.15
C GLN A 34 -2.74 -8.50 5.30
N ARG A 35 -3.48 -9.61 5.23
CA ARG A 35 -4.82 -9.62 4.65
C ARG A 35 -5.80 -9.01 5.64
N GLY A 36 -6.75 -8.24 5.14
CA GLY A 36 -7.68 -7.49 5.98
C GLY A 36 -9.15 -7.85 5.80
N GLU A 37 -10.00 -7.13 6.51
CA GLU A 37 -11.45 -7.25 6.51
C GLU A 37 -12.15 -5.92 6.20
N LEU A 38 -11.39 -4.81 6.21
CA LEU A 38 -11.89 -3.46 5.90
C LEU A 38 -11.65 -3.11 4.43
N PRO A 39 -12.42 -2.20 3.83
CA PRO A 39 -12.20 -1.70 2.47
C PRO A 39 -11.01 -0.72 2.39
N ILE A 40 -9.93 -1.02 3.09
CA ILE A 40 -8.74 -0.17 3.25
C ILE A 40 -7.49 -0.98 2.95
N ILE A 41 -6.64 -0.48 2.04
CA ILE A 41 -5.25 -0.95 1.86
C ILE A 41 -4.30 0.14 2.35
N ILE A 42 -3.32 -0.23 3.16
CA ILE A 42 -2.19 0.61 3.53
C ILE A 42 -0.95 0.07 2.81
N THR A 43 -0.24 0.92 2.06
CA THR A 43 1.05 0.59 1.46
C THR A 43 2.16 1.46 2.05
N ALA A 44 3.39 0.91 2.15
CA ALA A 44 4.58 1.65 2.56
C ALA A 44 5.81 1.15 1.78
N PRO A 45 6.12 1.74 0.61
CA PRO A 45 7.12 1.18 -0.30
C PRO A 45 8.56 1.50 0.08
N HIS A 46 8.81 2.54 0.89
CA HIS A 46 10.15 3.12 1.06
C HIS A 46 10.70 3.11 2.49
N GLY A 47 9.97 2.54 3.47
CA GLY A 47 10.35 2.55 4.88
C GLY A 47 11.32 1.45 5.27
N GLY A 48 11.56 0.46 4.41
CA GLY A 48 12.41 -0.69 4.69
C GLY A 48 13.90 -0.38 4.74
N SER A 49 14.66 -1.20 5.46
CA SER A 49 16.11 -1.05 5.67
C SER A 49 16.93 -2.27 5.27
N LEU A 50 16.29 -3.40 4.90
CA LEU A 50 16.99 -4.64 4.60
C LEU A 50 17.73 -4.56 3.26
N ALA A 51 18.95 -5.09 3.22
CA ALA A 51 19.65 -5.37 1.97
C ALA A 51 19.06 -6.62 1.31
N ILE A 52 19.02 -6.63 -0.02
CA ILE A 52 18.69 -7.83 -0.78
C ILE A 52 20.01 -8.54 -1.08
N PRO A 53 20.24 -9.79 -0.62
CA PRO A 53 21.49 -10.49 -0.81
C PRO A 53 21.91 -10.57 -2.28
N GLY A 54 23.16 -10.21 -2.57
CA GLY A 54 23.73 -10.22 -3.91
C GLY A 54 23.24 -9.09 -4.84
N VAL A 55 22.39 -8.18 -4.36
CA VAL A 55 21.91 -7.04 -5.15
C VAL A 55 22.75 -5.79 -4.85
N PRO A 56 23.42 -5.18 -5.85
CA PRO A 56 24.11 -3.92 -5.67
C PRO A 56 23.11 -2.76 -5.48
N LYS A 57 23.59 -1.66 -4.94
CA LYS A 57 22.80 -0.42 -4.89
C LYS A 57 22.52 0.06 -6.31
N ARG A 58 21.29 0.52 -6.53
CA ARG A 58 20.91 1.14 -7.81
C ARG A 58 21.72 2.42 -8.05
N VAL A 59 22.16 2.59 -9.27
CA VAL A 59 22.96 3.76 -9.70
C VAL A 59 22.14 4.73 -10.55
N GLY A 60 21.04 4.26 -11.17
CA GLY A 60 20.19 5.04 -12.05
C GLY A 60 20.85 5.43 -13.37
N PRO A 61 20.09 6.09 -14.23
CA PRO A 61 20.62 6.68 -15.45
C PRO A 61 21.70 7.75 -15.13
N GLU A 62 22.68 7.87 -16.01
CA GLU A 62 23.76 8.84 -15.84
C GLU A 62 23.23 10.27 -15.65
N GLY A 63 23.70 10.94 -14.61
CA GLY A 63 23.30 12.31 -14.26
C GLY A 63 22.00 12.45 -13.49
N GLU A 64 21.11 11.44 -13.44
CA GLU A 64 19.81 11.56 -12.76
C GLU A 64 19.93 11.58 -11.23
N LEU A 65 20.89 10.84 -10.66
CA LEU A 65 21.15 10.88 -9.22
C LEU A 65 21.54 12.29 -8.76
N LYS A 66 22.39 13.00 -9.53
CA LYS A 66 22.82 14.37 -9.24
C LYS A 66 21.71 15.38 -9.45
N SER A 67 20.76 15.15 -10.37
CA SER A 67 19.61 16.01 -10.62
C SER A 67 18.49 15.85 -9.61
N GLY A 68 18.56 14.88 -8.70
CA GLY A 68 17.50 14.54 -7.74
C GLY A 68 16.30 13.84 -8.36
N LYS A 69 16.34 13.46 -9.64
CA LYS A 69 15.28 12.69 -10.30
C LYS A 69 15.29 11.21 -9.90
N PHE A 70 16.50 10.67 -9.70
CA PHE A 70 16.70 9.30 -9.24
C PHE A 70 16.95 9.31 -7.72
N VAL A 71 16.00 8.75 -6.97
CA VAL A 71 16.04 8.76 -5.49
C VAL A 71 16.29 7.36 -4.96
N THR A 72 17.29 7.22 -4.08
CA THR A 72 17.64 5.98 -3.39
C THR A 72 17.48 6.08 -1.87
N GLY A 73 17.18 7.26 -1.36
CA GLY A 73 17.02 7.51 0.07
C GLY A 73 15.79 6.82 0.64
N GLN A 74 15.92 6.30 1.85
CA GLN A 74 14.81 5.74 2.62
C GLN A 74 13.87 6.82 3.12
N ASP A 75 12.58 6.58 3.07
CA ASP A 75 11.57 7.35 3.79
C ASP A 75 11.54 6.86 5.25
N THR A 76 12.51 7.35 6.04
CA THR A 76 12.79 6.85 7.38
C THR A 76 11.54 6.72 8.25
N ARG A 77 11.33 5.55 8.86
CA ARG A 77 10.20 5.24 9.78
C ARG A 77 8.79 5.21 9.17
N THR A 78 8.64 5.22 7.85
CA THR A 78 7.31 5.05 7.23
C THR A 78 6.82 3.61 7.31
N PHE A 79 7.72 2.63 7.35
CA PHE A 79 7.37 1.23 7.61
C PHE A 79 6.71 1.08 8.99
N GLU A 80 7.34 1.64 10.03
CA GLU A 80 6.82 1.60 11.40
C GLU A 80 5.53 2.41 11.54
N LEU A 81 5.41 3.56 10.86
CA LEU A 81 4.18 4.35 10.86
C LEU A 81 3.01 3.57 10.23
N ALA A 82 3.23 2.94 9.07
CA ALA A 82 2.20 2.16 8.40
C ALA A 82 1.74 0.95 9.24
N THR A 83 2.69 0.22 9.84
CA THR A 83 2.39 -0.93 10.70
C THR A 83 1.69 -0.55 11.99
N ALA A 84 2.13 0.55 12.63
CA ALA A 84 1.44 1.10 13.81
C ALA A 84 0.02 1.58 13.45
N THR A 85 -0.16 2.23 12.30
CA THR A 85 -1.49 2.65 11.82
C THR A 85 -2.41 1.45 11.62
N ALA A 86 -1.94 0.39 10.95
CA ALA A 86 -2.73 -0.82 10.73
C ALA A 86 -3.18 -1.46 12.04
N LYS A 87 -2.27 -1.56 13.02
CA LYS A 87 -2.57 -2.05 14.37
C LYS A 87 -3.62 -1.17 15.09
N ARG A 88 -3.48 0.16 15.02
CA ARG A 88 -4.45 1.08 15.65
C ARG A 88 -5.83 1.03 14.99
N VAL A 89 -5.90 0.82 13.67
CA VAL A 89 -7.17 0.59 12.97
C VAL A 89 -7.84 -0.67 13.51
N GLU A 90 -7.11 -1.77 13.65
CA GLU A 90 -7.63 -3.01 14.22
C GLU A 90 -8.14 -2.82 15.66
N GLU A 91 -7.35 -2.16 16.52
CA GLU A 91 -7.75 -1.84 17.90
C GLU A 91 -9.04 -0.99 17.97
N LEU A 92 -9.23 -0.04 17.03
CA LEU A 92 -10.39 0.86 17.02
C LEU A 92 -11.65 0.26 16.39
N THR A 93 -11.50 -0.72 15.49
CA THR A 93 -12.61 -1.22 14.66
C THR A 93 -12.92 -2.69 14.92
N GLY A 94 -12.01 -3.43 15.59
CA GLY A 94 -12.06 -4.88 15.70
C GLY A 94 -11.79 -5.63 14.39
N LYS A 95 -11.35 -4.91 13.33
CA LYS A 95 -11.09 -5.45 11.99
C LYS A 95 -9.77 -4.95 11.43
N GLN A 96 -9.06 -5.82 10.76
CA GLN A 96 -7.77 -5.48 10.15
C GLN A 96 -7.93 -4.75 8.81
N PRO A 97 -7.15 -3.70 8.53
CA PRO A 97 -6.95 -3.22 7.17
C PRO A 97 -5.99 -4.18 6.42
N TYR A 98 -6.00 -4.15 5.09
CA TYR A 98 -4.94 -4.77 4.29
C TYR A 98 -3.67 -3.95 4.40
N LEU A 99 -2.52 -4.62 4.47
CA LEU A 99 -1.21 -3.97 4.56
C LEU A 99 -0.20 -4.65 3.61
N VAL A 100 0.54 -3.84 2.86
CA VAL A 100 1.73 -4.26 2.09
C VAL A 100 2.85 -3.26 2.35
N ALA A 101 3.81 -3.62 3.19
CA ALA A 101 4.94 -2.76 3.53
C ALA A 101 6.27 -3.39 3.11
N MET A 102 7.11 -2.62 2.42
CA MET A 102 8.43 -3.04 1.97
C MET A 102 9.43 -3.02 3.14
N LYS A 103 10.13 -4.15 3.36
CA LYS A 103 11.25 -4.26 4.30
C LYS A 103 12.59 -4.00 3.62
N ALA A 104 12.69 -4.24 2.30
CA ALA A 104 13.91 -3.94 1.56
C ALA A 104 14.14 -2.43 1.46
N HIS A 105 15.42 -2.02 1.52
CA HIS A 105 15.78 -0.61 1.41
C HIS A 105 15.61 -0.13 -0.04
N ARG A 106 15.07 1.06 -0.22
CA ARG A 106 14.82 1.71 -1.51
C ARG A 106 16.04 1.78 -2.42
N GLN A 107 17.26 1.81 -1.87
CA GLN A 107 18.48 1.79 -2.68
C GLN A 107 18.67 0.52 -3.51
N PHE A 108 17.94 -0.57 -3.24
CA PHE A 108 18.03 -1.82 -3.99
C PHE A 108 16.83 -2.03 -4.91
N VAL A 109 15.65 -1.55 -4.52
CA VAL A 109 14.40 -1.70 -5.26
C VAL A 109 13.47 -0.53 -4.93
N ASP A 110 12.81 0.08 -5.93
CA ASP A 110 11.86 1.19 -5.73
C ASP A 110 10.45 0.82 -6.22
N PRO A 111 9.57 0.28 -5.36
CA PRO A 111 8.22 -0.09 -5.78
C PRO A 111 7.36 1.09 -6.24
N ASN A 112 7.74 2.32 -5.93
CA ASN A 112 7.01 3.51 -6.40
C ASN A 112 7.54 4.04 -7.74
N ARG A 113 8.09 3.12 -8.56
CA ARG A 113 8.49 3.36 -9.95
C ARG A 113 8.05 2.19 -10.83
N PRO A 114 7.85 2.39 -12.14
CA PRO A 114 7.68 1.29 -13.07
C PRO A 114 8.93 0.40 -13.05
N GLU A 115 8.76 -0.91 -13.29
CA GLU A 115 9.83 -1.90 -13.13
C GLU A 115 11.15 -1.50 -13.78
N LYS A 116 11.11 -0.98 -15.02
CA LYS A 116 12.31 -0.54 -15.76
C LYS A 116 13.14 0.57 -15.08
N GLU A 117 12.52 1.30 -14.14
CA GLU A 117 13.15 2.37 -13.35
C GLU A 117 13.38 1.95 -11.89
N ALA A 118 12.71 0.88 -11.48
CA ALA A 118 12.67 0.39 -10.10
C ALA A 118 13.82 -0.54 -9.77
N VAL A 119 14.32 -1.30 -10.75
CA VAL A 119 15.25 -2.41 -10.54
C VAL A 119 16.38 -2.39 -11.55
N GLU A 120 17.57 -2.80 -11.09
CA GLU A 120 18.78 -2.93 -11.91
C GLU A 120 19.39 -4.34 -11.76
N HIS A 121 18.71 -5.27 -11.07
CA HIS A 121 19.17 -6.61 -10.82
C HIS A 121 18.01 -7.61 -10.80
N PRO A 122 18.15 -8.86 -11.35
CA PRO A 122 17.08 -9.85 -11.39
C PRO A 122 16.47 -10.19 -10.01
N ASN A 123 17.28 -10.29 -8.95
CA ASN A 123 16.78 -10.58 -7.61
C ASN A 123 15.93 -9.41 -7.05
N ALA A 124 16.24 -8.16 -7.41
CA ALA A 124 15.42 -7.01 -7.05
C ALA A 124 14.11 -7.00 -7.84
N GLN A 125 14.08 -7.50 -9.08
CA GLN A 125 12.87 -7.66 -9.89
C GLN A 125 11.88 -8.61 -9.23
N VAL A 126 12.34 -9.72 -8.65
CA VAL A 126 11.48 -10.65 -7.88
C VAL A 126 10.80 -9.94 -6.71
N VAL A 127 11.54 -9.10 -5.97
CA VAL A 127 10.99 -8.35 -4.84
C VAL A 127 9.99 -7.28 -5.30
N HIS A 128 10.28 -6.56 -6.38
CA HIS A 128 9.37 -5.61 -7.00
C HIS A 128 8.07 -6.28 -7.46
N ALA A 129 8.19 -7.40 -8.18
CA ALA A 129 7.05 -8.18 -8.66
C ALA A 129 6.19 -8.71 -7.51
N ALA A 130 6.81 -9.19 -6.42
CA ALA A 130 6.09 -9.66 -5.24
C ALA A 130 5.28 -8.54 -4.56
N PHE A 131 5.86 -7.34 -4.41
CA PHE A 131 5.15 -6.18 -3.86
C PHE A 131 3.92 -5.83 -4.71
N HIS A 132 4.10 -5.65 -6.01
CA HIS A 132 3.01 -5.28 -6.90
C HIS A 132 1.98 -6.40 -7.10
N GLY A 133 2.42 -7.66 -7.09
CA GLY A 133 1.54 -8.83 -7.10
C GLY A 133 0.60 -8.84 -5.91
N GLN A 134 1.14 -8.58 -4.71
CA GLN A 134 0.35 -8.56 -3.48
C GLN A 134 -0.62 -7.36 -3.44
N VAL A 135 -0.18 -6.16 -3.85
CA VAL A 135 -1.08 -5.00 -3.94
C VAL A 135 -2.20 -5.26 -4.95
N ARG A 136 -1.89 -5.85 -6.12
CA ARG A 136 -2.88 -6.18 -7.14
C ARG A 136 -3.91 -7.19 -6.62
N GLU A 137 -3.44 -8.27 -5.97
CA GLU A 137 -4.33 -9.27 -5.37
C GLU A 137 -5.32 -8.62 -4.39
N PHE A 138 -4.83 -7.74 -3.51
CA PHE A 138 -5.68 -7.07 -2.53
C PHE A 138 -6.65 -6.06 -3.18
N VAL A 139 -6.21 -5.31 -4.18
CA VAL A 139 -7.10 -4.42 -4.95
C VAL A 139 -8.22 -5.22 -5.62
N ASP A 140 -7.90 -6.35 -6.24
CA ASP A 140 -8.89 -7.19 -6.92
C ASP A 140 -9.87 -7.85 -5.93
N GLU A 141 -9.38 -8.26 -4.76
CA GLU A 141 -10.22 -8.78 -3.67
C GLU A 141 -11.16 -7.68 -3.15
N LEU A 142 -10.65 -6.49 -2.85
CA LEU A 142 -11.45 -5.39 -2.33
C LEU A 142 -12.54 -4.96 -3.29
N ARG A 143 -12.25 -4.90 -4.59
CA ARG A 143 -13.25 -4.56 -5.61
C ARG A 143 -14.41 -5.56 -5.67
N LYS A 144 -14.11 -6.84 -5.42
CA LYS A 144 -15.14 -7.90 -5.37
C LYS A 144 -15.93 -7.85 -4.07
N LYS A 145 -15.24 -7.67 -2.95
CA LYS A 145 -15.80 -7.74 -1.60
C LYS A 145 -16.54 -6.45 -1.20
N PHE A 146 -16.09 -5.31 -1.71
CA PHE A 146 -16.62 -3.99 -1.38
C PHE A 146 -16.99 -3.20 -2.65
N PRO A 147 -18.07 -3.58 -3.35
CA PRO A 147 -18.48 -2.91 -4.59
C PRO A 147 -18.87 -1.43 -4.37
N GLN A 148 -19.18 -1.04 -3.13
CA GLN A 148 -19.46 0.34 -2.75
C GLN A 148 -18.23 1.25 -2.77
N GLY A 149 -17.01 0.69 -2.78
CA GLY A 149 -15.74 1.42 -2.84
C GLY A 149 -14.73 0.92 -1.82
N ALA A 150 -13.45 1.19 -2.11
CA ALA A 150 -12.31 0.93 -1.24
C ALA A 150 -11.26 2.03 -1.41
N LEU A 151 -10.41 2.21 -0.40
CA LEU A 151 -9.37 3.23 -0.39
C LEU A 151 -8.00 2.61 -0.16
N LEU A 152 -7.03 2.99 -1.01
CA LEU A 152 -5.61 2.74 -0.84
C LEU A 152 -4.94 3.99 -0.27
N LEU A 153 -4.23 3.84 0.84
CA LEU A 153 -3.39 4.88 1.45
C LEU A 153 -1.92 4.47 1.31
N ASP A 154 -1.17 5.25 0.52
CA ASP A 154 0.24 5.00 0.23
C ASP A 154 1.11 5.91 1.13
N ILE A 155 1.79 5.30 2.10
CA ILE A 155 2.50 6.01 3.18
C ILE A 155 3.94 6.28 2.76
N HIS A 156 4.26 7.56 2.63
CA HIS A 156 5.58 8.08 2.28
C HIS A 156 6.12 9.07 3.30
N GLY A 157 7.39 9.41 3.15
CA GLY A 157 8.06 10.41 3.97
C GLY A 157 8.83 11.41 3.12
N GLN A 158 8.72 12.68 3.48
CA GLN A 158 9.40 13.77 2.79
C GLN A 158 10.27 14.60 3.76
N ALA A 159 11.23 15.37 3.20
CA ALA A 159 12.13 16.24 3.94
C ALA A 159 11.94 17.74 3.61
N ALA A 160 11.02 18.09 2.72
CA ALA A 160 10.79 19.47 2.30
C ALA A 160 10.13 20.32 3.40
N SER A 161 9.29 19.71 4.23
CA SER A 161 8.63 20.38 5.35
C SER A 161 8.42 19.41 6.50
N THR A 162 9.13 19.63 7.61
CA THR A 162 9.12 18.74 8.76
C THR A 162 7.73 18.55 9.38
N ASN A 163 6.90 19.61 9.38
CA ASN A 163 5.60 19.66 10.07
C ASN A 163 4.40 19.66 9.10
N THR A 164 4.56 19.11 7.89
CA THR A 164 3.49 19.09 6.87
C THR A 164 3.28 17.69 6.36
N ILE A 165 2.01 17.33 6.11
CA ILE A 165 1.61 16.14 5.35
C ILE A 165 1.13 16.61 3.97
N PHE A 166 1.78 16.16 2.89
CA PHE A 166 1.31 16.45 1.53
C PHE A 166 0.40 15.32 1.04
N ARG A 167 -0.64 15.72 0.32
CA ARG A 167 -1.54 14.83 -0.41
C ARG A 167 -1.08 14.69 -1.86
N GLY A 168 -1.08 13.46 -2.36
CA GLY A 168 -0.84 13.13 -3.76
C GLY A 168 -1.96 12.28 -4.34
N THR A 169 -2.77 12.88 -5.22
CA THR A 169 -3.86 12.20 -5.94
C THR A 169 -3.85 12.51 -7.43
N GLN A 170 -2.73 13.02 -7.98
CA GLN A 170 -2.67 13.55 -9.34
C GLN A 170 -3.78 14.59 -9.58
N ASN A 171 -3.93 15.52 -8.62
CA ASN A 171 -5.00 16.53 -8.59
C ASN A 171 -6.41 15.94 -8.67
N GLY A 172 -6.66 14.86 -7.94
CA GLY A 172 -7.97 14.18 -7.87
C GLY A 172 -8.13 13.03 -8.85
N THR A 173 -7.21 12.83 -9.79
CA THR A 173 -7.33 11.78 -10.82
C THR A 173 -7.40 10.39 -10.20
N THR A 174 -6.56 10.07 -9.21
CA THR A 174 -6.50 8.72 -8.62
C THR A 174 -7.66 8.40 -7.68
N VAL A 175 -8.54 9.36 -7.41
CA VAL A 175 -9.72 9.26 -6.54
C VAL A 175 -11.02 9.64 -7.27
N MET A 176 -11.07 9.45 -8.58
CA MET A 176 -12.21 9.87 -9.42
C MET A 176 -13.54 9.28 -8.96
N LYS A 177 -13.58 7.98 -8.65
CA LYS A 177 -14.82 7.30 -8.23
C LYS A 177 -15.35 7.83 -6.90
N MET A 178 -14.45 8.14 -5.96
CA MET A 178 -14.79 8.78 -4.69
C MET A 178 -15.46 10.15 -4.92
N VAL A 179 -14.80 10.99 -5.75
CA VAL A 179 -15.30 12.33 -6.04
C VAL A 179 -16.59 12.29 -6.84
N GLU A 180 -16.72 11.39 -7.81
CA GLU A 180 -17.96 11.18 -8.56
C GLU A 180 -19.12 10.76 -7.66
N LYS A 181 -18.88 9.84 -6.72
CA LYS A 181 -19.92 9.26 -5.86
C LYS A 181 -20.32 10.15 -4.69
N HIS A 182 -19.37 10.85 -4.09
CA HIS A 182 -19.55 11.57 -2.83
C HIS A 182 -19.26 13.08 -2.91
N GLY A 183 -18.80 13.54 -4.08
CA GLY A 183 -18.34 14.93 -4.26
C GLY A 183 -16.93 15.17 -3.70
N ALA A 184 -16.38 16.35 -3.99
CA ALA A 184 -15.05 16.75 -3.52
C ALA A 184 -14.92 16.72 -1.98
N VAL A 185 -16.02 16.79 -1.24
CA VAL A 185 -16.05 16.72 0.22
C VAL A 185 -15.46 15.41 0.78
N ALA A 186 -15.49 14.32 0.03
CA ALA A 186 -14.85 13.07 0.46
C ALA A 186 -13.31 13.14 0.39
N LEU A 187 -12.75 14.06 -0.40
CA LEU A 187 -11.30 14.31 -0.49
C LEU A 187 -10.85 15.47 0.42
N THR A 188 -11.66 16.52 0.56
CA THR A 188 -11.25 17.80 1.16
C THR A 188 -12.17 18.28 2.30
N GLY A 189 -13.23 17.56 2.63
CA GLY A 189 -14.12 17.91 3.74
C GLY A 189 -13.57 17.45 5.11
N GLU A 190 -14.21 17.88 6.17
CA GLU A 190 -13.82 17.57 7.57
C GLU A 190 -13.70 16.06 7.87
N GLN A 191 -14.54 15.24 7.23
CA GLN A 191 -14.54 13.78 7.39
C GLN A 191 -13.70 13.05 6.32
N SER A 192 -12.96 13.79 5.48
CA SER A 192 -11.91 13.20 4.65
C SER A 192 -10.70 12.81 5.51
N ILE A 193 -9.82 11.96 4.98
CA ILE A 193 -8.58 11.56 5.69
C ILE A 193 -7.78 12.79 6.13
N LEU A 194 -7.53 13.72 5.21
CA LEU A 194 -6.73 14.91 5.50
C LEU A 194 -7.51 15.98 6.28
N GLY A 195 -8.83 16.06 6.11
CA GLY A 195 -9.67 16.95 6.91
C GLY A 195 -9.66 16.58 8.37
N TYR A 196 -9.75 15.29 8.67
CA TYR A 196 -9.63 14.79 10.02
C TYR A 196 -8.25 15.12 10.65
N LEU A 197 -7.18 14.90 9.92
CA LEU A 197 -5.81 15.24 10.36
C LEU A 197 -5.66 16.76 10.57
N ALA A 198 -6.19 17.57 9.67
CA ALA A 198 -6.19 19.03 9.80
C ALA A 198 -6.95 19.50 11.06
N ALA A 199 -8.08 18.87 11.40
CA ALA A 199 -8.84 19.16 12.63
C ALA A 199 -8.04 18.81 13.91
N LYS A 200 -7.03 17.94 13.83
CA LYS A 200 -6.06 17.67 14.92
C LYS A 200 -4.91 18.68 14.97
N GLY A 201 -4.96 19.75 14.18
CA GLY A 201 -3.91 20.77 14.12
C GLY A 201 -2.71 20.40 13.23
N ILE A 202 -2.79 19.32 12.45
CA ILE A 202 -1.76 18.91 11.52
C ILE A 202 -1.84 19.76 10.25
N LYS A 203 -0.74 20.38 9.86
CA LYS A 203 -0.68 21.12 8.60
C LYS A 203 -0.72 20.14 7.43
N VAL A 204 -1.71 20.31 6.52
CA VAL A 204 -1.85 19.51 5.29
C VAL A 204 -1.69 20.40 4.06
N GLU A 205 -1.12 19.84 3.00
CA GLU A 205 -0.92 20.52 1.70
C GLU A 205 -1.42 19.62 0.54
N PRO A 206 -2.21 20.14 -0.39
CA PRO A 206 -2.84 21.48 -0.35
C PRO A 206 -3.71 21.67 0.89
N PRO A 207 -3.96 22.92 1.33
CA PRO A 207 -4.87 23.17 2.45
C PRO A 207 -6.23 22.51 2.20
N ASN A 208 -6.77 21.88 3.24
CA ASN A 208 -8.02 21.12 3.14
C ASN A 208 -9.25 22.05 3.23
N THR A 209 -9.35 22.98 2.30
CA THR A 209 -10.41 23.99 2.23
C THR A 209 -11.26 23.77 0.97
N PRO A 210 -12.54 23.40 1.11
CA PRO A 210 -13.49 23.39 -0.02
C PRO A 210 -14.02 24.81 -0.33
N PRO A 211 -14.56 25.05 -1.54
CA PRO A 211 -14.23 24.45 -2.81
C PRO A 211 -13.01 25.14 -3.44
N GLY A 212 -12.34 24.48 -4.36
CA GLY A 212 -11.19 25.07 -5.05
C GLY A 212 -9.87 24.85 -4.32
N THR A 213 -9.68 23.68 -3.74
CA THR A 213 -8.39 23.24 -3.22
C THR A 213 -7.28 23.58 -4.21
N PRO A 214 -6.22 24.28 -3.80
CA PRO A 214 -5.08 24.55 -4.66
C PRO A 214 -4.51 23.27 -5.27
N PRO A 215 -3.85 23.34 -6.44
CA PRO A 215 -3.25 22.17 -7.04
C PRO A 215 -2.21 21.54 -6.07
N GLU A 216 -2.07 20.24 -6.17
CA GLU A 216 -1.08 19.49 -5.39
C GLU A 216 0.34 19.91 -5.76
N THR A 217 1.23 19.90 -4.77
CA THR A 217 2.65 20.16 -5.00
C THR A 217 3.22 19.11 -5.95
N LYS A 218 3.74 19.52 -7.10
CA LYS A 218 4.18 18.63 -8.18
C LYS A 218 5.11 17.50 -7.70
N ALA A 219 6.02 17.80 -6.76
CA ALA A 219 6.95 16.81 -6.23
C ALA A 219 6.26 15.71 -5.39
N PHE A 220 5.06 15.98 -4.86
CA PHE A 220 4.32 15.12 -3.93
C PHE A 220 2.92 14.76 -4.45
N GLY A 221 2.63 15.05 -5.70
CA GLY A 221 1.29 14.85 -6.31
C GLY A 221 0.88 13.39 -6.56
N GLY A 222 1.64 12.41 -6.11
CA GLY A 222 1.36 10.98 -6.27
C GLY A 222 2.33 10.27 -7.22
N GLY A 223 2.88 9.14 -6.77
CA GLY A 223 3.84 8.31 -7.49
C GLY A 223 3.22 7.17 -8.29
N TRP A 224 4.04 6.14 -8.54
CA TRP A 224 3.66 5.02 -9.40
C TRP A 224 2.54 4.18 -8.79
N ILE A 225 2.54 3.94 -7.47
CA ILE A 225 1.54 3.12 -6.80
C ILE A 225 0.14 3.72 -6.99
N VAL A 226 -0.09 4.98 -6.61
CA VAL A 226 -1.42 5.59 -6.77
C VAL A 226 -1.83 5.73 -8.24
N ARG A 227 -0.88 5.93 -9.15
CA ARG A 227 -1.16 5.93 -10.60
C ARG A 227 -1.52 4.57 -11.15
N SER A 228 -0.92 3.50 -10.63
CA SER A 228 -1.17 2.13 -11.10
C SER A 228 -2.47 1.53 -10.55
N TYR A 229 -2.85 1.94 -9.34
CA TYR A 229 -3.97 1.33 -8.60
C TYR A 229 -5.13 2.31 -8.36
N GLY A 230 -5.01 3.57 -8.73
CA GLY A 230 -6.02 4.59 -8.56
C GLY A 230 -7.30 4.35 -9.39
N SER A 231 -8.42 4.92 -8.95
CA SER A 231 -9.75 4.65 -9.50
C SER A 231 -9.98 5.18 -10.92
N HIS A 232 -9.06 5.97 -11.47
CA HIS A 232 -9.02 6.33 -12.91
C HIS A 232 -8.63 5.14 -13.79
N THR A 233 -8.04 4.09 -13.25
CA THR A 233 -7.77 2.85 -13.98
C THR A 233 -8.98 1.92 -13.92
N THR A 234 -9.16 1.08 -14.97
CA THR A 234 -10.30 0.16 -15.07
C THR A 234 -10.43 -0.76 -13.85
N ASN A 235 -9.30 -1.21 -13.32
CA ASN A 235 -9.23 -2.16 -12.21
C ASN A 235 -8.68 -1.54 -10.92
N GLY A 236 -8.79 -0.22 -10.74
CA GLY A 236 -8.33 0.48 -9.56
C GLY A 236 -9.38 0.70 -8.50
N VAL A 237 -8.91 1.13 -7.34
CA VAL A 237 -9.68 1.67 -6.21
C VAL A 237 -9.25 3.12 -5.99
N ASP A 238 -9.98 3.88 -5.18
CA ASP A 238 -9.52 5.23 -4.84
C ASP A 238 -8.17 5.16 -4.12
N ALA A 239 -7.20 6.01 -4.51
CA ALA A 239 -5.84 5.92 -3.99
C ALA A 239 -5.28 7.31 -3.67
N ILE A 240 -4.75 7.46 -2.45
CA ILE A 240 -4.16 8.69 -1.92
C ILE A 240 -2.75 8.39 -1.44
N GLN A 241 -1.75 9.10 -1.96
CA GLN A 241 -0.40 9.14 -1.39
C GLN A 241 -0.34 10.17 -0.27
N LEU A 242 0.27 9.83 0.86
CA LEU A 242 0.46 10.67 2.02
C LEU A 242 1.95 10.82 2.32
N GLU A 243 2.48 12.03 2.17
CA GLU A 243 3.89 12.37 2.37
C GLU A 243 4.11 13.02 3.74
N PHE A 244 4.46 12.22 4.72
CA PHE A 244 4.64 12.68 6.09
C PHE A 244 5.98 13.39 6.30
N GLY A 245 5.95 14.59 6.89
CA GLY A 245 7.14 15.28 7.37
C GLY A 245 7.81 14.55 8.54
N GLY A 246 9.09 14.87 8.80
CA GLY A 246 9.90 14.20 9.83
C GLY A 246 9.29 14.22 11.23
N ALA A 247 8.64 15.33 11.62
CA ALA A 247 8.03 15.49 12.94
C ALA A 247 6.94 14.42 13.26
N PHE A 248 6.30 13.86 12.23
CA PHE A 248 5.22 12.88 12.39
C PHE A 248 5.69 11.43 12.48
N ARG A 249 6.95 11.14 12.17
CA ARG A 249 7.39 9.76 11.96
C ARG A 249 8.75 9.40 12.58
N THR A 250 9.65 10.36 12.81
CA THR A 250 11.01 10.04 13.29
C THR A 250 11.08 9.77 14.79
N ASP A 251 10.40 10.57 15.61
CA ASP A 251 10.24 10.30 17.03
C ASP A 251 9.22 9.20 17.29
N ALA A 252 9.49 8.32 18.25
CA ALA A 252 8.63 7.16 18.52
C ALA A 252 7.25 7.57 19.08
N GLY A 253 7.22 8.53 20.02
CA GLY A 253 5.97 9.01 20.62
C GLY A 253 5.11 9.76 19.61
N LYS A 254 5.72 10.63 18.79
CA LYS A 254 5.02 11.35 17.73
C LYS A 254 4.52 10.42 16.62
N ARG A 255 5.27 9.37 16.29
CA ARG A 255 4.83 8.35 15.34
C ARG A 255 3.60 7.59 15.84
N GLU A 256 3.57 7.20 17.09
CA GLU A 256 2.39 6.56 17.71
C GLU A 256 1.19 7.49 17.75
N GLU A 257 1.37 8.76 18.08
CA GLU A 257 0.32 9.78 18.05
C GLU A 257 -0.23 9.96 16.62
N THR A 258 0.67 10.04 15.63
CA THR A 258 0.30 10.16 14.20
C THR A 258 -0.46 8.91 13.72
N ALA A 259 0.01 7.71 14.08
CA ALA A 259 -0.65 6.46 13.76
C ALA A 259 -2.07 6.39 14.36
N LYS A 260 -2.24 6.87 15.60
CA LYS A 260 -3.56 6.98 16.24
C LYS A 260 -4.49 7.93 15.46
N PHE A 261 -4.03 9.14 15.12
CA PHE A 261 -4.85 10.10 14.38
C PHE A 261 -5.21 9.61 12.98
N LEU A 262 -4.27 8.96 12.30
CA LEU A 262 -4.53 8.38 10.98
C LEU A 262 -5.53 7.21 11.07
N ALA A 263 -5.44 6.38 12.10
CA ALA A 263 -6.40 5.30 12.33
C ALA A 263 -7.81 5.81 12.65
N GLU A 264 -7.92 6.87 13.46
CA GLU A 264 -9.19 7.55 13.72
C GLU A 264 -9.80 8.15 12.45
N ALA A 265 -8.95 8.77 11.59
CA ALA A 265 -9.36 9.28 10.28
C ALA A 265 -9.85 8.16 9.36
N ILE A 266 -9.15 7.02 9.31
CA ILE A 266 -9.53 5.84 8.52
C ILE A 266 -10.88 5.29 9.01
N LYS A 267 -11.07 5.17 10.32
CA LYS A 267 -12.35 4.71 10.90
C LYS A 267 -13.49 5.64 10.48
N ALA A 268 -13.35 6.94 10.74
CA ALA A 268 -14.39 7.94 10.42
C ALA A 268 -14.72 7.96 8.92
N TYR A 269 -13.67 7.89 8.06
CA TYR A 269 -13.81 7.82 6.60
C TYR A 269 -14.55 6.56 6.16
N THR A 270 -14.18 5.41 6.70
CA THR A 270 -14.80 4.12 6.38
C THR A 270 -16.27 4.11 6.73
N GLU A 271 -16.63 4.57 7.92
CA GLU A 271 -18.02 4.68 8.38
C GLU A 271 -18.85 5.63 7.51
N LYS A 272 -18.27 6.74 7.07
CA LYS A 272 -18.99 7.77 6.30
C LYS A 272 -19.14 7.42 4.82
N TYR A 273 -18.08 6.91 4.18
CA TYR A 273 -18.02 6.83 2.72
C TYR A 273 -17.95 5.40 2.17
N LEU A 274 -17.52 4.42 2.99
CA LEU A 274 -17.29 3.05 2.54
C LEU A 274 -18.20 2.00 3.19
N ALA A 275 -19.02 2.40 4.19
CA ALA A 275 -19.99 1.49 4.79
C ALA A 275 -21.07 1.09 3.78
N PRO A 276 -21.58 -0.16 3.82
CA PRO A 276 -22.79 -0.53 3.08
C PRO A 276 -23.95 0.39 3.51
N LYS A 277 -24.71 0.84 2.52
CA LYS A 277 -25.96 1.59 2.77
C LYS A 277 -27.08 0.63 3.08
#